data_c47a2ac71473d02c261e17a67c9d1bac
#
_entry.id   c47a2ac71473d02c261e17a67c9d1bac
#
_cell.length_a   1.000
_cell.length_b   1.000
_cell.length_c   1.000
_cell.angle_alpha   90.00
_cell.angle_beta   90.00
_cell.angle_gamma   90.00
#
_symmetry.space_group_name_H-M   'P 1'
#
loop_
_entity.id
_entity.type
_entity.pdbx_description
1 polymer ?
#
loop_
_entity_poly.entity_id
_entity_poly.type
_entity_poly.pdbx_seq_one_letter_code
_entity_poly.pdbx_strand_id
1 'polypeptide(L)'
;MSSEFLVKQTLIKIIENAKFDYERENYKWFKLNFLNDDRKSFAGDYDMRTHIIRVFVPKTSAKTNANLICTTLHEVSHHIDWCNRHTSDHSDAFYEIFQKLLFSAMDLNVVSVSDIKNMPRLTTDHNKILKFIKIYSPNPNKDINENYLIVNVYNCYSEKEKLKENGCFWNGTLKAWYKKIKKEDQIKEQNYLNSLNLTDIQFADGNKIILKN
;
A
#
# COMPACT_ATOMS: atom_id res chain seq x y z
N MET A 1 -13.34 4.53 -7.59
CA MET A 1 -12.62 4.60 -6.28
C MET A 1 -11.22 5.15 -6.56
N SER A 2 -10.73 6.07 -5.74
CA SER A 2 -9.38 6.62 -5.94
C SER A 2 -8.30 5.60 -5.57
N SER A 3 -7.09 5.74 -6.13
CA SER A 3 -5.92 4.93 -5.74
C SER A 3 -5.68 5.00 -4.23
N GLU A 4 -5.95 6.14 -3.60
CA GLU A 4 -5.88 6.36 -2.16
C GLU A 4 -6.81 5.42 -1.38
N PHE A 5 -8.00 5.14 -1.90
CA PHE A 5 -8.92 4.21 -1.26
C PHE A 5 -8.35 2.80 -1.19
N LEU A 6 -7.78 2.30 -2.29
CA LEU A 6 -7.19 0.95 -2.32
C LEU A 6 -5.98 0.84 -1.39
N VAL A 7 -5.13 1.86 -1.41
CA VAL A 7 -3.98 1.92 -0.50
C VAL A 7 -4.47 1.94 0.94
N LYS A 8 -5.49 2.75 1.25
CA LYS A 8 -6.06 2.79 2.60
C LYS A 8 -6.64 1.43 3.03
N GLN A 9 -7.33 0.70 2.16
CA GLN A 9 -7.82 -0.65 2.47
C GLN A 9 -6.67 -1.63 2.76
N THR A 10 -5.56 -1.53 2.02
CA THR A 10 -4.37 -2.33 2.30
C THR A 10 -3.74 -1.96 3.64
N LEU A 11 -3.65 -0.67 3.97
CA LEU A 11 -3.15 -0.21 5.28
C LEU A 11 -4.02 -0.69 6.44
N ILE A 12 -5.34 -0.69 6.27
CA ILE A 12 -6.27 -1.25 7.27
C ILE A 12 -5.96 -2.74 7.51
N LYS A 13 -5.78 -3.52 6.45
CA LYS A 13 -5.38 -4.93 6.58
C LYS A 13 -4.02 -5.10 7.27
N ILE A 14 -3.05 -4.23 6.96
CA ILE A 14 -1.75 -4.24 7.63
C ILE A 14 -1.91 -3.95 9.13
N ILE A 15 -2.73 -2.97 9.50
CA ILE A 15 -3.01 -2.62 10.90
C ILE A 15 -3.67 -3.80 11.63
N GLU A 16 -4.71 -4.39 11.06
CA GLU A 16 -5.42 -5.54 11.63
C GLU A 16 -4.51 -6.75 11.81
N ASN A 17 -3.61 -6.98 10.85
CA ASN A 17 -2.67 -8.06 10.87
C ASN A 17 -1.49 -7.83 11.83
N ALA A 18 -1.15 -6.61 12.15
CA ALA A 18 -0.02 -6.24 13.01
C ALA A 18 -0.18 -6.69 14.48
N LYS A 19 -1.39 -7.14 14.89
CA LYS A 19 -1.70 -7.65 16.25
C LYS A 19 -1.18 -6.71 17.34
N PHE A 20 -1.76 -5.52 17.39
CA PHE A 20 -1.53 -4.63 18.51
C PHE A 20 -2.20 -5.20 19.77
N ASP A 21 -1.60 -4.95 20.93
CA ASP A 21 -2.11 -5.47 22.22
C ASP A 21 -3.53 -4.97 22.54
N TYR A 22 -3.94 -3.88 21.89
CA TYR A 22 -5.27 -3.31 21.96
C TYR A 22 -5.81 -3.08 20.54
N GLU A 23 -6.92 -3.73 20.20
CA GLU A 23 -7.68 -3.35 19.01
C GLU A 23 -8.38 -2.03 19.25
N ARG A 24 -7.90 -0.98 18.62
CA ARG A 24 -8.55 0.33 18.66
C ARG A 24 -9.07 0.68 17.27
N GLU A 25 -10.37 0.84 17.16
CA GLU A 25 -11.03 1.25 15.92
C GLU A 25 -10.47 2.56 15.36
N ASN A 26 -10.05 3.49 16.23
CA ASN A 26 -9.49 4.78 15.84
C ASN A 26 -8.16 4.66 15.07
N TYR A 27 -7.44 3.54 15.14
CA TYR A 27 -6.23 3.30 14.33
C TYR A 27 -6.52 3.33 12.82
N LYS A 28 -7.76 3.13 12.42
CA LYS A 28 -8.22 3.13 11.03
C LYS A 28 -8.81 4.48 10.59
N TRP A 29 -8.93 5.45 11.51
CA TRP A 29 -9.61 6.72 11.29
C TRP A 29 -8.64 7.83 10.84
N PHE A 30 -7.96 7.62 9.75
CA PHE A 30 -7.14 8.62 9.11
C PHE A 30 -7.59 8.88 7.68
N LYS A 31 -7.20 10.03 7.14
CA LYS A 31 -7.30 10.36 5.72
C LYS A 31 -5.93 10.18 5.09
N LEU A 32 -5.89 9.70 3.85
CA LEU A 32 -4.65 9.48 3.11
C LEU A 32 -4.67 10.30 1.83
N ASN A 33 -3.64 11.09 1.61
CA ASN A 33 -3.46 11.91 0.41
C ASN A 33 -2.08 11.62 -0.20
N PHE A 34 -2.05 11.33 -1.49
CA PHE A 34 -0.82 11.29 -2.27
C PHE A 34 -0.69 12.61 -3.02
N LEU A 35 0.39 13.33 -2.77
CA LEU A 35 0.64 14.64 -3.36
C LEU A 35 1.81 14.56 -4.33
N ASN A 36 1.60 15.00 -5.58
CA ASN A 36 2.67 15.16 -6.55
C ASN A 36 3.51 16.38 -6.17
N ASP A 37 4.52 16.17 -5.36
CA ASP A 37 5.37 17.23 -4.83
C ASP A 37 6.83 16.75 -4.79
N ASP A 38 7.73 17.58 -5.32
CA ASP A 38 9.17 17.29 -5.37
C ASP A 38 9.90 17.79 -4.10
N ARG A 39 9.24 17.82 -2.95
CA ARG A 39 9.87 18.18 -1.68
C ARG A 39 11.07 17.27 -1.39
N LYS A 40 12.19 17.95 -1.07
CA LYS A 40 13.46 17.26 -0.81
C LYS A 40 13.69 16.98 0.68
N SER A 41 12.95 17.63 1.58
CA SER A 41 13.22 17.59 3.01
C SER A 41 12.56 16.43 3.74
N PHE A 42 11.40 15.96 3.28
CA PHE A 42 10.68 14.82 3.89
C PHE A 42 9.79 14.13 2.85
N ALA A 43 9.53 12.86 3.09
CA ALA A 43 8.82 12.00 2.14
C ALA A 43 7.32 11.91 2.43
N GLY A 44 6.89 12.24 3.64
CA GLY A 44 5.51 12.27 4.11
C GLY A 44 5.38 13.12 5.36
N ASP A 45 4.16 13.34 5.82
CA ASP A 45 3.85 13.89 7.13
C ASP A 45 2.49 13.41 7.64
N TYR A 46 2.31 13.47 8.94
CA TYR A 46 1.05 13.23 9.64
C TYR A 46 0.61 14.48 10.38
N ASP A 47 -0.60 14.95 10.08
CA ASP A 47 -1.24 16.06 10.80
C ASP A 47 -2.09 15.52 11.96
N MET A 48 -1.62 15.71 13.18
CA MET A 48 -2.26 15.25 14.42
C MET A 48 -3.63 15.89 14.69
N ARG A 49 -3.93 17.06 14.12
CA ARG A 49 -5.20 17.76 14.34
C ARG A 49 -6.31 17.25 13.45
N THR A 50 -5.95 16.92 12.21
CA THR A 50 -6.92 16.53 11.16
C THR A 50 -6.90 15.05 10.85
N HIS A 51 -5.94 14.31 11.42
CA HIS A 51 -5.67 12.88 11.12
C HIS A 51 -5.44 12.64 9.63
N ILE A 52 -4.78 13.60 8.97
CA ILE A 52 -4.42 13.47 7.55
C ILE A 52 -2.97 13.00 7.45
N ILE A 53 -2.78 11.91 6.73
CA ILE A 53 -1.48 11.41 6.29
C ILE A 53 -1.26 11.91 4.87
N ARG A 54 -0.14 12.60 4.63
CA ARG A 54 0.29 13.05 3.30
C ARG A 54 1.55 12.33 2.91
N VAL A 55 1.57 11.75 1.73
CA VAL A 55 2.75 11.09 1.16
C VAL A 55 3.13 11.84 -0.11
N PHE A 56 4.37 12.32 -0.16
CA PHE A 56 4.87 13.11 -1.29
C PHE A 56 5.48 12.18 -2.33
N VAL A 57 4.85 12.16 -3.51
CA VAL A 57 5.27 11.37 -4.66
C VAL A 57 5.92 12.32 -5.66
N PRO A 58 7.26 12.33 -5.78
CA PRO A 58 7.91 13.22 -6.72
C PRO A 58 7.69 12.76 -8.15
N LYS A 59 7.56 13.72 -9.06
CA LYS A 59 7.32 13.48 -10.49
C LYS A 59 8.50 12.80 -11.20
N THR A 60 9.71 12.97 -10.68
CA THR A 60 10.97 12.65 -11.37
C THR A 60 11.89 11.72 -10.58
N SER A 61 11.43 11.10 -9.49
CA SER A 61 12.34 10.44 -8.59
C SER A 61 12.48 8.94 -8.81
N ALA A 62 13.66 8.46 -8.40
CA ALA A 62 13.99 7.05 -8.26
C ALA A 62 13.27 6.37 -7.06
N LYS A 63 12.19 6.95 -6.49
CA LYS A 63 11.45 6.29 -5.41
C LYS A 63 10.84 5.00 -5.92
N THR A 64 11.14 3.93 -5.22
CA THR A 64 10.52 2.62 -5.46
C THR A 64 9.21 2.49 -4.70
N ASN A 65 8.38 1.51 -5.05
CA ASN A 65 7.20 1.18 -4.27
C ASN A 65 7.55 0.88 -2.81
N ALA A 66 8.70 0.27 -2.52
CA ALA A 66 9.16 0.02 -1.17
C ALA A 66 9.38 1.32 -0.38
N ASN A 67 9.96 2.36 -1.00
CA ASN A 67 10.10 3.67 -0.36
C ASN A 67 8.73 4.27 -0.01
N LEU A 68 7.76 4.23 -0.93
CA LEU A 68 6.43 4.78 -0.71
C LEU A 68 5.69 4.02 0.39
N ILE A 69 5.77 2.68 0.39
CA ILE A 69 5.18 1.84 1.44
C ILE A 69 5.82 2.15 2.78
N CYS A 70 7.15 2.15 2.89
CA CYS A 70 7.83 2.44 4.15
C CYS A 70 7.52 3.84 4.67
N THR A 71 7.47 4.85 3.79
CA THR A 71 7.03 6.21 4.15
C THR A 71 5.59 6.20 4.68
N THR A 72 4.68 5.56 3.97
CA THR A 72 3.27 5.52 4.38
C THR A 72 3.10 4.82 5.73
N LEU A 73 3.80 3.70 5.96
CA LEU A 73 3.78 2.99 7.24
C LEU A 73 4.38 3.84 8.37
N HIS A 74 5.41 4.64 8.08
CA HIS A 74 5.97 5.60 9.03
C HIS A 74 4.91 6.62 9.48
N GLU A 75 4.18 7.23 8.55
CA GLU A 75 3.13 8.20 8.87
C GLU A 75 1.92 7.56 9.57
N VAL A 76 1.57 6.32 9.21
CA VAL A 76 0.56 5.52 9.94
C VAL A 76 1.02 5.25 11.37
N SER A 77 2.33 5.03 11.59
CA SER A 77 2.88 4.83 12.92
C SER A 77 2.73 6.07 13.80
N HIS A 78 2.92 7.27 13.23
CA HIS A 78 2.63 8.52 13.93
C HIS A 78 1.16 8.62 14.33
N HIS A 79 0.24 8.22 13.46
CA HIS A 79 -1.20 8.22 13.76
C HIS A 79 -1.53 7.27 14.92
N ILE A 80 -1.04 6.03 14.88
CA ILE A 80 -1.31 5.04 15.93
C ILE A 80 -0.65 5.47 17.25
N ASP A 81 0.55 5.97 17.21
CA ASP A 81 1.26 6.46 18.37
C ASP A 81 0.51 7.62 19.04
N TRP A 82 0.01 8.56 18.22
CA TRP A 82 -0.83 9.65 18.72
C TRP A 82 -2.15 9.12 19.33
N CYS A 83 -2.79 8.14 18.71
CA CYS A 83 -3.99 7.50 19.27
C CYS A 83 -3.73 6.87 20.65
N ASN A 84 -2.51 6.40 20.89
CA ASN A 84 -2.12 5.75 22.15
C ASN A 84 -1.70 6.76 23.24
N ARG A 85 -0.89 7.74 22.87
CA ARG A 85 -0.21 8.61 23.82
C ARG A 85 -0.63 10.08 23.78
N HIS A 86 -1.45 10.49 22.78
CA HIS A 86 -1.78 11.89 22.46
C HIS A 86 -0.56 12.76 22.15
N THR A 87 0.53 12.12 21.78
CA THR A 87 1.77 12.70 21.26
C THR A 87 2.37 11.72 20.28
N SER A 88 3.25 12.20 19.41
CA SER A 88 3.99 11.31 18.53
C SER A 88 5.35 11.92 18.22
N ASP A 89 6.38 11.14 18.46
CA ASP A 89 7.79 11.46 18.23
C ASP A 89 8.48 10.20 17.68
N HIS A 90 9.78 10.29 17.41
CA HIS A 90 10.57 9.13 16.98
C HIS A 90 11.19 8.38 18.18
N SER A 91 10.40 8.18 19.24
CA SER A 91 10.77 7.38 20.43
C SER A 91 10.73 5.87 20.13
N ASP A 92 11.16 5.08 21.12
CA ASP A 92 11.10 3.62 20.99
C ASP A 92 9.65 3.11 20.85
N ALA A 93 8.67 3.76 21.49
CA ALA A 93 7.25 3.43 21.34
C ALA A 93 6.77 3.60 19.89
N PHE A 94 7.15 4.70 19.22
CA PHE A 94 6.88 4.90 17.80
C PHE A 94 7.53 3.81 16.94
N TYR A 95 8.80 3.51 17.18
CA TYR A 95 9.52 2.52 16.38
C TYR A 95 9.03 1.09 16.62
N GLU A 96 8.49 0.77 17.78
CA GLU A 96 7.82 -0.51 18.03
C GLU A 96 6.56 -0.65 17.14
N ILE A 97 5.75 0.40 17.05
CA ILE A 97 4.58 0.44 16.17
C ILE A 97 5.01 0.28 14.70
N PHE A 98 6.02 1.05 14.28
CA PHE A 98 6.53 1.01 12.91
C PHE A 98 7.06 -0.38 12.53
N GLN A 99 7.78 -1.04 13.43
CA GLN A 99 8.28 -2.39 13.22
C GLN A 99 7.14 -3.41 13.08
N LYS A 100 6.11 -3.35 13.95
CA LYS A 100 4.92 -4.21 13.87
C LYS A 100 4.20 -4.04 12.53
N LEU A 101 3.99 -2.80 12.08
CA LEU A 101 3.38 -2.52 10.78
C LEU A 101 4.22 -3.02 9.61
N LEU A 102 5.54 -2.82 9.66
CA LEU A 102 6.45 -3.26 8.60
C LEU A 102 6.46 -4.80 8.50
N PHE A 103 6.52 -5.51 9.63
CA PHE A 103 6.46 -6.97 9.66
C PHE A 103 5.13 -7.48 9.14
N SER A 104 4.03 -6.84 9.52
CA SER A 104 2.71 -7.14 8.99
C SER A 104 2.64 -6.93 7.47
N ALA A 105 3.20 -5.84 6.95
CA ALA A 105 3.26 -5.59 5.52
C ALA A 105 4.08 -6.65 4.76
N MET A 106 5.18 -7.12 5.36
CA MET A 106 5.99 -8.20 4.79
C MET A 106 5.25 -9.55 4.85
N ASP A 107 4.60 -9.85 5.94
CA ASP A 107 3.78 -11.05 6.09
C ASP A 107 2.63 -11.11 5.06
N LEU A 108 2.05 -9.96 4.73
CA LEU A 108 1.00 -9.83 3.71
C LEU A 108 1.56 -9.70 2.28
N ASN A 109 2.86 -9.85 2.09
CA ASN A 109 3.55 -9.68 0.80
C ASN A 109 3.30 -8.31 0.12
N VAL A 110 2.96 -7.27 0.89
CA VAL A 110 2.83 -5.90 0.38
C VAL A 110 4.20 -5.32 0.02
N VAL A 111 5.22 -5.69 0.77
CA VAL A 111 6.63 -5.38 0.52
C VAL A 111 7.49 -6.58 0.92
N SER A 112 8.53 -6.90 0.15
CA SER A 112 9.45 -8.00 0.48
C SER A 112 10.73 -7.47 1.13
N VAL A 113 11.44 -8.37 1.82
CA VAL A 113 12.80 -8.08 2.34
C VAL A 113 13.74 -7.66 1.21
N SER A 114 13.59 -8.28 0.02
CA SER A 114 14.39 -7.93 -1.16
C SER A 114 14.09 -6.50 -1.65
N ASP A 115 12.81 -6.12 -1.72
CA ASP A 115 12.41 -4.78 -2.14
C ASP A 115 12.99 -3.71 -1.20
N ILE A 116 12.97 -3.97 0.11
CA ILE A 116 13.51 -3.07 1.14
C ILE A 116 15.04 -2.96 1.04
N LYS A 117 15.75 -4.06 0.84
CA LYS A 117 17.21 -4.06 0.69
C LYS A 117 17.67 -3.27 -0.53
N ASN A 118 16.88 -3.31 -1.61
CA ASN A 118 17.19 -2.66 -2.88
C ASN A 118 16.63 -1.24 -3.00
N MET A 119 15.88 -0.76 -1.99
CA MET A 119 15.33 0.59 -2.07
C MET A 119 16.42 1.66 -1.91
N PRO A 120 16.35 2.77 -2.66
CA PRO A 120 17.24 3.91 -2.48
C PRO A 120 17.16 4.48 -1.06
N ARG A 121 18.29 4.96 -0.54
CA ARG A 121 18.36 5.62 0.77
C ARG A 121 17.78 7.02 0.70
N LEU A 122 16.45 7.13 0.80
CA LEU A 122 15.72 8.40 0.68
C LEU A 122 15.11 8.89 2.00
N THR A 123 15.25 8.11 3.09
CA THR A 123 14.68 8.45 4.39
C THR A 123 15.72 8.37 5.51
N THR A 124 15.54 9.14 6.56
CA THR A 124 16.37 9.08 7.78
C THR A 124 16.30 7.72 8.46
N ASP A 125 15.15 7.02 8.34
CA ASP A 125 14.91 5.72 8.96
C ASP A 125 15.49 4.53 8.21
N HIS A 126 16.11 4.74 7.06
CA HIS A 126 16.62 3.64 6.22
C HIS A 126 17.46 2.64 7.04
N ASN A 127 18.38 3.11 7.86
CA ASN A 127 19.22 2.24 8.69
C ASN A 127 18.40 1.50 9.77
N LYS A 128 17.35 2.11 10.31
CA LYS A 128 16.44 1.51 11.28
C LYS A 128 15.63 0.39 10.62
N ILE A 129 15.08 0.67 9.44
CA ILE A 129 14.36 -0.32 8.63
C ILE A 129 15.26 -1.52 8.31
N LEU A 130 16.52 -1.29 7.91
CA LEU A 130 17.48 -2.37 7.67
C LEU A 130 17.77 -3.21 8.93
N LYS A 131 17.75 -2.61 10.13
CA LYS A 131 17.84 -3.37 11.38
C LYS A 131 16.61 -4.22 11.63
N PHE A 132 15.41 -3.69 11.37
CA PHE A 132 14.16 -4.43 11.53
C PHE A 132 14.12 -5.67 10.63
N ILE A 133 14.46 -5.54 9.35
CA ILE A 133 14.42 -6.71 8.44
C ILE A 133 15.44 -7.80 8.76
N LYS A 134 16.53 -7.48 9.53
CA LYS A 134 17.48 -8.50 9.99
C LYS A 134 16.90 -9.44 11.04
N ILE A 135 15.95 -8.96 11.84
CA ILE A 135 15.28 -9.73 12.90
C ILE A 135 13.90 -10.22 12.49
N TYR A 136 13.45 -9.87 11.28
CA TYR A 136 12.19 -10.35 10.74
C TYR A 136 12.24 -11.85 10.51
N SER A 137 11.28 -12.55 11.09
CA SER A 137 11.01 -13.96 10.82
C SER A 137 9.59 -14.10 10.27
N PRO A 138 9.42 -14.61 9.05
CA PRO A 138 8.09 -14.83 8.49
C PRO A 138 7.24 -15.70 9.42
N ASN A 139 5.97 -15.37 9.59
CA ASN A 139 5.04 -16.19 10.35
C ASN A 139 4.65 -17.44 9.52
N PRO A 140 5.10 -18.67 9.87
CA PRO A 140 4.85 -19.86 9.06
C PRO A 140 3.37 -20.28 9.06
N ASN A 141 2.58 -19.82 10.02
CA ASN A 141 1.17 -20.20 10.19
C ASN A 141 0.21 -19.16 9.60
N LYS A 142 0.72 -18.19 8.88
CA LYS A 142 -0.13 -17.22 8.23
C LYS A 142 -0.56 -17.78 6.91
N ASP A 143 -1.86 -18.03 6.80
CA ASP A 143 -2.51 -18.31 5.53
C ASP A 143 -2.23 -17.13 4.58
N ILE A 144 -1.13 -17.26 3.82
CA ILE A 144 -0.81 -16.42 2.66
C ILE A 144 -1.82 -16.71 1.54
N ASN A 145 -2.97 -17.23 1.91
CA ASN A 145 -3.97 -17.85 1.04
C ASN A 145 -4.99 -16.89 0.45
N GLU A 146 -4.76 -15.60 0.53
CA GLU A 146 -5.47 -14.72 -0.38
C GLU A 146 -4.63 -14.51 -1.66
N ASN A 147 -4.62 -15.51 -2.48
CA ASN A 147 -4.13 -15.51 -3.86
C ASN A 147 -4.97 -14.57 -4.74
N TYR A 148 -4.85 -13.26 -4.52
CA TYR A 148 -5.54 -12.28 -5.35
C TYR A 148 -4.59 -11.61 -6.34
N LEU A 149 -5.16 -11.30 -7.51
CA LEU A 149 -4.56 -10.44 -8.52
C LEU A 149 -5.39 -9.17 -8.67
N ILE A 150 -4.72 -8.07 -9.00
CA ILE A 150 -5.37 -6.89 -9.54
C ILE A 150 -5.21 -6.92 -11.06
N VAL A 151 -6.32 -6.95 -11.75
CA VAL A 151 -6.38 -6.82 -13.21
C VAL A 151 -6.52 -5.33 -13.52
N ASN A 152 -5.62 -4.78 -14.31
CA ASN A 152 -5.71 -3.43 -14.84
C ASN A 152 -5.94 -3.52 -16.35
N VAL A 153 -6.91 -2.78 -16.86
CA VAL A 153 -7.28 -2.74 -18.28
C VAL A 153 -7.17 -1.29 -18.74
N TYR A 154 -6.29 -1.07 -19.70
CA TYR A 154 -5.99 0.24 -20.24
C TYR A 154 -6.67 0.43 -21.62
N ASN A 155 -6.75 1.68 -22.10
CA ASN A 155 -7.20 2.03 -23.44
C ASN A 155 -8.55 1.41 -23.85
N CYS A 156 -9.49 1.26 -22.91
CA CYS A 156 -10.73 0.49 -23.10
C CYS A 156 -12.00 1.35 -22.86
N TYR A 157 -11.97 2.63 -23.25
CA TYR A 157 -13.08 3.54 -22.99
C TYR A 157 -14.40 3.12 -23.66
N SER A 158 -14.34 2.51 -24.87
CA SER A 158 -15.50 2.00 -25.59
C SER A 158 -16.26 0.90 -24.83
N GLU A 159 -15.56 0.10 -24.02
CA GLU A 159 -16.12 -1.05 -23.31
C GLU A 159 -16.46 -0.76 -21.85
N LYS A 160 -16.50 0.52 -21.44
CA LYS A 160 -16.67 0.95 -20.06
C LYS A 160 -17.89 0.36 -19.35
N GLU A 161 -19.02 0.22 -20.05
CA GLU A 161 -20.25 -0.30 -19.43
C GLU A 161 -20.11 -1.81 -19.15
N LYS A 162 -19.57 -2.58 -20.09
CA LYS A 162 -19.30 -4.02 -19.91
C LYS A 162 -18.26 -4.26 -18.78
N LEU A 163 -17.27 -3.38 -18.67
CA LEU A 163 -16.29 -3.47 -17.59
C LEU A 163 -16.92 -3.18 -16.22
N LYS A 164 -17.84 -2.20 -16.14
CA LYS A 164 -18.61 -1.95 -14.91
C LYS A 164 -19.49 -3.15 -14.53
N GLU A 165 -20.21 -3.70 -15.49
CA GLU A 165 -21.05 -4.89 -15.29
C GLU A 165 -20.22 -6.09 -14.83
N ASN A 166 -18.99 -6.22 -15.30
CA ASN A 166 -18.03 -7.22 -14.84
C ASN A 166 -17.40 -6.89 -13.47
N GLY A 167 -17.83 -5.83 -12.80
CA GLY A 167 -17.34 -5.44 -11.49
C GLY A 167 -15.99 -4.71 -11.50
N CYS A 168 -15.59 -4.14 -12.64
CA CYS A 168 -14.41 -3.27 -12.70
C CYS A 168 -14.73 -1.85 -12.24
N PHE A 169 -13.72 -1.19 -11.65
CA PHE A 169 -13.77 0.19 -11.18
C PHE A 169 -12.75 1.05 -11.92
N TRP A 170 -13.10 2.30 -12.16
CA TRP A 170 -12.20 3.24 -12.82
C TRP A 170 -11.18 3.82 -11.85
N ASN A 171 -9.91 3.76 -12.22
CA ASN A 171 -8.82 4.44 -11.51
C ASN A 171 -8.35 5.64 -12.36
N GLY A 172 -8.70 6.85 -11.92
CA GLY A 172 -8.36 8.08 -12.64
C GLY A 172 -6.87 8.41 -12.66
N THR A 173 -6.11 7.95 -11.68
CA THR A 173 -4.64 8.14 -11.61
C THR A 173 -3.91 7.23 -12.60
N LEU A 174 -4.31 5.97 -12.66
CA LEU A 174 -3.74 5.00 -13.60
C LEU A 174 -4.34 5.12 -15.02
N LYS A 175 -5.45 5.87 -15.18
CA LYS A 175 -6.26 5.90 -16.40
C LYS A 175 -6.62 4.49 -16.89
N ALA A 176 -6.99 3.62 -15.96
CA ALA A 176 -7.28 2.22 -16.18
C ALA A 176 -8.53 1.78 -15.43
N TRP A 177 -9.23 0.81 -15.98
CA TRP A 177 -10.22 0.03 -15.25
C TRP A 177 -9.50 -1.07 -14.47
N TYR A 178 -9.90 -1.34 -13.23
CA TYR A 178 -9.29 -2.37 -12.42
C TYR A 178 -10.33 -3.22 -11.70
N LYS A 179 -9.94 -4.46 -11.40
CA LYS A 179 -10.73 -5.42 -10.63
C LYS A 179 -9.80 -6.30 -9.81
N LYS A 180 -10.18 -6.61 -8.58
CA LYS A 180 -9.51 -7.61 -7.75
C LYS A 180 -10.16 -8.96 -7.99
N ILE A 181 -9.36 -9.97 -8.36
CA ILE A 181 -9.79 -11.33 -8.60
C ILE A 181 -8.94 -12.32 -7.80
N LYS A 182 -9.43 -13.53 -7.59
CA LYS A 182 -8.58 -14.63 -7.12
C LYS A 182 -7.63 -15.10 -8.22
N LYS A 183 -6.43 -15.58 -7.87
CA LYS A 183 -5.48 -16.12 -8.85
C LYS A 183 -6.05 -17.29 -9.65
N GLU A 184 -6.87 -18.11 -9.02
CA GLU A 184 -7.58 -19.23 -9.70
C GLU A 184 -8.51 -18.77 -10.81
N ASP A 185 -9.05 -17.52 -10.72
CA ASP A 185 -9.95 -16.94 -11.73
C ASP A 185 -9.19 -16.21 -12.85
N GLN A 186 -7.86 -16.16 -12.84
CA GLN A 186 -7.05 -15.40 -13.80
C GLN A 186 -7.36 -15.75 -15.25
N ILE A 187 -7.39 -17.04 -15.56
CA ILE A 187 -7.64 -17.52 -16.94
C ILE A 187 -9.05 -17.15 -17.37
N LYS A 188 -10.03 -17.29 -16.50
CA LYS A 188 -11.43 -16.93 -16.75
C LYS A 188 -11.58 -15.45 -17.04
N GLU A 189 -10.95 -14.60 -16.23
CA GLU A 189 -10.99 -13.15 -16.41
C GLU A 189 -10.26 -12.73 -17.69
N GLN A 190 -9.08 -13.31 -17.97
CA GLN A 190 -8.34 -13.07 -19.21
C GLN A 190 -9.18 -13.41 -20.45
N ASN A 191 -9.85 -14.57 -20.46
CA ASN A 191 -10.71 -14.98 -21.56
C ASN A 191 -11.90 -14.04 -21.75
N TYR A 192 -12.51 -13.58 -20.65
CA TYR A 192 -13.57 -12.59 -20.72
C TYR A 192 -13.09 -11.28 -21.33
N LEU A 193 -11.97 -10.73 -20.87
CA LEU A 193 -11.42 -9.48 -21.38
C LEU A 193 -10.98 -9.61 -22.85
N ASN A 194 -10.41 -10.74 -23.24
CA ASN A 194 -10.07 -11.04 -24.64
C ASN A 194 -11.32 -11.10 -25.53
N SER A 195 -12.45 -11.62 -25.04
CA SER A 195 -13.72 -11.65 -25.77
C SER A 195 -14.29 -10.26 -26.05
N LEU A 196 -13.87 -9.24 -25.30
CA LEU A 196 -14.15 -7.83 -25.52
C LEU A 196 -13.12 -7.14 -26.45
N ASN A 197 -12.20 -7.91 -27.07
CA ASN A 197 -11.08 -7.41 -27.88
C ASN A 197 -10.12 -6.48 -27.13
N LEU A 198 -10.03 -6.62 -25.80
CA LEU A 198 -9.12 -5.83 -24.97
C LEU A 198 -7.75 -6.53 -24.92
N THR A 199 -6.70 -5.80 -25.26
CA THR A 199 -5.33 -6.33 -25.38
C THR A 199 -4.35 -5.72 -24.36
N ASP A 200 -4.66 -4.52 -23.86
CA ASP A 200 -3.80 -3.83 -22.89
C ASP A 200 -4.24 -4.19 -21.47
N ILE A 201 -3.92 -5.43 -21.07
CA ILE A 201 -4.32 -6.03 -19.81
C ILE A 201 -3.06 -6.35 -18.99
N GLN A 202 -3.03 -5.93 -17.74
CA GLN A 202 -1.95 -6.23 -16.82
C GLN A 202 -2.50 -6.90 -15.56
N PHE A 203 -1.88 -8.03 -15.18
CA PHE A 203 -2.13 -8.69 -13.92
C PHE A 203 -1.01 -8.34 -12.94
N ALA A 204 -1.36 -7.75 -11.82
CA ALA A 204 -0.44 -7.44 -10.75
C ALA A 204 -0.80 -8.26 -9.50
N ASP A 205 0.19 -8.57 -8.67
CA ASP A 205 -0.07 -9.19 -7.38
C ASP A 205 -1.03 -8.31 -6.56
N GLY A 206 -2.17 -8.85 -6.15
CA GLY A 206 -3.23 -8.13 -5.46
C GLY A 206 -2.84 -7.59 -4.09
N ASN A 207 -1.68 -8.02 -3.57
CA ASN A 207 -1.08 -7.52 -2.34
C ASN A 207 -0.02 -6.44 -2.60
N LYS A 208 0.42 -6.24 -3.85
CA LYS A 208 1.37 -5.18 -4.20
C LYS A 208 0.62 -3.89 -4.51
N ILE A 209 0.91 -2.85 -3.74
CA ILE A 209 0.47 -1.49 -4.06
C ILE A 209 1.32 -1.02 -5.25
N ILE A 210 0.73 -1.00 -6.44
CA ILE A 210 1.39 -0.41 -7.61
C ILE A 210 0.99 1.06 -7.66
N LEU A 211 1.84 1.91 -7.13
CA LEU A 211 1.81 3.34 -7.40
C LEU A 211 2.70 3.55 -8.64
N LYS A 212 2.10 3.54 -9.83
CA LYS A 212 2.79 4.00 -11.04
C LYS A 212 2.79 5.53 -11.05
N ASN A 213 3.98 6.10 -11.23
CA ASN A 213 4.22 7.50 -11.55
C ASN A 213 3.55 7.89 -12.87
#